data_55715b546fde7d2fb25a806a4b5f076e
#
_entry.id   55715b546fde7d2fb25a806a4b5f076e
#
_cell.length_a   1.000
_cell.length_b   1.000
_cell.length_c   1.000
_cell.angle_alpha   90.00
_cell.angle_beta   90.00
_cell.angle_gamma   90.00
#
_symmetry.space_group_name_H-M   'P 1'
#
loop_
_entity.id
_entity.type
_entity.pdbx_description
1 polymer ?
#
loop_
_entity_poly.entity_id
_entity_poly.type
_entity_poly.pdbx_seq_one_letter_code
_entity_poly.pdbx_strand_id
1 'polypeptide(L)'
;MIQQALLWAAAGTGFTFLMTTIGAAMVFFMKRQSSALMQQIFLGFASGVMIAASIWSLLIPAIDEAAQNGQPGWIPAAGGFILGLVLMLVLDGLMPHLHSGAEQAEGLPSSFRRTTLLVLAVTLHNIPEGMAVGLSFARAAQHTGNAGLFAAAGALAIGIGIQNFPEGAAVALPLHQEGLSRTRSFIYGSLSGIVEPIFGVLVVLCASALTPFMPWLLSAAAGAMLYVVVEELIPEAHLGEHSHPGTLGVMAGFLVMMVLDTALG
;
A
#
# COMPACT_ATOMS: atom_id res chain seq x y z
N MET A 1 12.89 -0.76 -23.26
CA MET A 1 12.85 -0.24 -21.89
C MET A 1 11.41 -0.05 -21.39
N ILE A 2 10.61 0.86 -21.91
CA ILE A 2 9.26 1.13 -21.39
C ILE A 2 8.32 -0.07 -21.43
N GLN A 3 8.31 -0.85 -22.51
CA GLN A 3 7.49 -2.08 -22.60
C GLN A 3 7.84 -3.10 -21.52
N GLN A 4 9.11 -3.24 -21.21
CA GLN A 4 9.58 -4.15 -20.18
C GLN A 4 9.19 -3.68 -18.79
N ALA A 5 9.34 -2.37 -18.51
CA ALA A 5 8.88 -1.76 -17.27
C ALA A 5 7.36 -1.93 -17.08
N LEU A 6 6.58 -1.72 -18.14
CA LEU A 6 5.12 -1.93 -18.13
C LEU A 6 4.73 -3.37 -17.82
N LEU A 7 5.41 -4.34 -18.46
CA LEU A 7 5.16 -5.76 -18.21
C LEU A 7 5.50 -6.15 -16.76
N TRP A 8 6.64 -5.68 -16.25
CA TRP A 8 7.04 -5.97 -14.88
C TRP A 8 6.13 -5.31 -13.85
N ALA A 9 5.79 -4.03 -14.06
CA ALA A 9 4.86 -3.31 -13.19
C ALA A 9 3.46 -3.94 -13.21
N ALA A 10 2.95 -4.28 -14.40
CA ALA A 10 1.66 -4.96 -14.53
C ALA A 10 1.65 -6.35 -13.86
N ALA A 11 2.74 -7.10 -13.98
CA ALA A 11 2.88 -8.40 -13.31
C ALA A 11 2.97 -8.24 -11.79
N GLY A 12 3.80 -7.30 -11.30
CA GLY A 12 3.98 -7.04 -9.86
C GLY A 12 2.68 -6.54 -9.21
N THR A 13 2.08 -5.50 -9.79
CA THR A 13 0.81 -4.95 -9.26
C THR A 13 -0.40 -5.86 -9.53
N GLY A 14 -0.36 -6.67 -10.58
CA GLY A 14 -1.33 -7.74 -10.80
C GLY A 14 -1.25 -8.82 -9.73
N PHE A 15 -0.04 -9.14 -9.27
CA PHE A 15 0.17 -10.05 -8.15
C PHE A 15 -0.34 -9.45 -6.83
N THR A 16 -0.07 -8.18 -6.53
CA THR A 16 -0.56 -7.53 -5.31
C THR A 16 -2.09 -7.48 -5.30
N PHE A 17 -2.72 -7.08 -6.41
CA PHE A 17 -4.18 -7.15 -6.59
C PHE A 17 -4.75 -8.57 -6.44
N LEU A 18 -4.06 -9.60 -6.95
CA LEU A 18 -4.47 -10.99 -6.78
C LEU A 18 -4.48 -11.38 -5.30
N MET A 19 -3.50 -10.94 -4.53
CA MET A 19 -3.42 -11.22 -3.09
C MET A 19 -4.54 -10.52 -2.31
N THR A 20 -4.89 -9.26 -2.64
CA THR A 20 -6.09 -8.59 -2.12
C THR A 20 -7.35 -9.39 -2.43
N THR A 21 -7.47 -9.88 -3.67
CA THR A 21 -8.62 -10.69 -4.10
C THR A 21 -8.71 -12.01 -3.33
N ILE A 22 -7.58 -12.71 -3.12
CA ILE A 22 -7.53 -13.94 -2.33
C ILE A 22 -7.89 -13.65 -0.86
N GLY A 23 -7.40 -12.54 -0.31
CA GLY A 23 -7.77 -12.07 1.02
C GLY A 23 -9.27 -11.81 1.14
N ALA A 24 -9.85 -11.09 0.20
CA ALA A 24 -11.29 -10.86 0.16
C ALA A 24 -12.11 -12.15 0.06
N ALA A 25 -11.58 -13.20 -0.59
CA ALA A 25 -12.22 -14.49 -0.69
C ALA A 25 -12.36 -15.22 0.66
N MET A 26 -11.64 -14.80 1.70
CA MET A 26 -11.80 -15.35 3.05
C MET A 26 -13.25 -15.23 3.57
N VAL A 27 -14.03 -14.29 3.07
CA VAL A 27 -15.44 -14.12 3.41
C VAL A 27 -16.31 -15.37 3.11
N PHE A 28 -15.88 -16.21 2.18
CA PHE A 28 -16.59 -17.47 1.87
C PHE A 28 -16.34 -18.56 2.91
N PHE A 29 -15.18 -18.54 3.56
CA PHE A 29 -14.73 -19.58 4.48
C PHE A 29 -14.94 -19.21 5.95
N MET A 30 -14.98 -17.91 6.26
CA MET A 30 -15.11 -17.44 7.63
C MET A 30 -16.57 -17.27 8.06
N LYS A 31 -16.81 -17.44 9.37
CA LYS A 31 -18.10 -17.12 9.98
C LYS A 31 -18.27 -15.59 10.01
N ARG A 32 -19.53 -15.15 10.11
CA ARG A 32 -19.89 -13.72 10.11
C ARG A 32 -19.24 -12.89 11.22
N GLN A 33 -18.81 -13.52 12.31
CA GLN A 33 -18.02 -12.87 13.37
C GLN A 33 -16.54 -13.21 13.15
N SER A 34 -15.77 -12.30 12.60
CA SER A 34 -14.30 -12.38 12.63
C SER A 34 -13.80 -12.04 14.03
N SER A 35 -12.74 -12.71 14.48
CA SER A 35 -12.09 -12.39 15.75
C SER A 35 -11.41 -11.02 15.63
N ALA A 36 -11.70 -10.09 16.56
CA ALA A 36 -11.00 -8.81 16.66
C ALA A 36 -9.47 -9.02 16.76
N LEU A 37 -9.04 -10.07 17.44
CA LEU A 37 -7.65 -10.47 17.55
C LEU A 37 -7.00 -10.71 16.18
N MET A 38 -7.69 -11.40 15.27
CA MET A 38 -7.15 -11.68 13.94
C MET A 38 -7.04 -10.40 13.10
N GLN A 39 -8.03 -9.50 13.21
CA GLN A 39 -7.99 -8.21 12.52
C GLN A 39 -6.83 -7.35 13.02
N GLN A 40 -6.61 -7.27 14.33
CA GLN A 40 -5.49 -6.56 14.95
C GLN A 40 -4.12 -7.09 14.46
N ILE A 41 -3.95 -8.41 14.43
CA ILE A 41 -2.71 -9.04 13.93
C ILE A 41 -2.50 -8.72 12.45
N PHE A 42 -3.53 -8.82 11.64
CA PHE A 42 -3.44 -8.61 10.19
C PHE A 42 -3.13 -7.16 9.83
N LEU A 43 -3.85 -6.20 10.42
CA LEU A 43 -3.60 -4.77 10.20
C LEU A 43 -2.25 -4.33 10.77
N GLY A 44 -1.88 -4.86 11.95
CA GLY A 44 -0.54 -4.63 12.50
C GLY A 44 0.54 -5.17 11.57
N PHE A 45 0.38 -6.39 11.05
CA PHE A 45 1.36 -6.98 10.12
C PHE A 45 1.50 -6.14 8.84
N ALA A 46 0.38 -5.71 8.24
CA ALA A 46 0.38 -4.83 7.08
C ALA A 46 1.12 -3.52 7.38
N SER A 47 0.82 -2.86 8.52
CA SER A 47 1.53 -1.65 8.96
C SER A 47 3.04 -1.84 9.02
N GLY A 48 3.49 -2.97 9.59
CA GLY A 48 4.92 -3.28 9.71
C GLY A 48 5.60 -3.46 8.36
N VAL A 49 4.97 -4.18 7.44
CA VAL A 49 5.47 -4.36 6.06
C VAL A 49 5.59 -3.01 5.37
N MET A 50 4.56 -2.16 5.43
CA MET A 50 4.56 -0.85 4.77
C MET A 50 5.62 0.09 5.34
N ILE A 51 5.86 0.09 6.67
CA ILE A 51 6.92 0.90 7.28
C ILE A 51 8.29 0.47 6.72
N ALA A 52 8.58 -0.83 6.72
CA ALA A 52 9.85 -1.34 6.22
C ALA A 52 10.02 -1.05 4.72
N ALA A 53 9.01 -1.32 3.90
CA ALA A 53 9.02 -1.04 2.47
C ALA A 53 9.26 0.45 2.17
N SER A 54 8.61 1.35 2.91
CA SER A 54 8.80 2.79 2.77
C SER A 54 10.26 3.22 2.99
N ILE A 55 10.97 2.55 3.90
CA ILE A 55 12.36 2.86 4.21
C ILE A 55 13.31 2.22 3.20
N TRP A 56 13.31 0.88 3.10
CA TRP A 56 14.31 0.13 2.33
C TRP A 56 14.04 0.14 0.83
N SER A 57 12.79 0.00 0.41
CA SER A 57 12.47 -0.09 -1.02
C SER A 57 12.24 1.28 -1.68
N LEU A 58 11.99 2.36 -0.91
CA LEU A 58 11.64 3.66 -1.48
C LEU A 58 12.58 4.79 -1.02
N LEU A 59 12.70 5.10 0.28
CA LEU A 59 13.49 6.24 0.77
C LEU A 59 15.00 6.06 0.58
N ILE A 60 15.55 4.91 0.95
CA ILE A 60 16.98 4.63 0.77
C ILE A 60 17.34 4.68 -0.71
N PRO A 61 16.65 3.98 -1.63
CA PRO A 61 16.88 4.10 -3.06
C PRO A 61 16.77 5.53 -3.62
N ALA A 62 15.82 6.33 -3.11
CA ALA A 62 15.66 7.71 -3.51
C ALA A 62 16.88 8.59 -3.12
N ILE A 63 17.37 8.39 -1.90
CA ILE A 63 18.56 9.10 -1.38
C ILE A 63 19.81 8.73 -2.21
N ASP A 64 19.99 7.44 -2.45
CA ASP A 64 21.15 6.92 -3.21
C ASP A 64 21.14 7.40 -4.66
N GLU A 65 19.98 7.39 -5.32
CA GLU A 65 19.84 7.86 -6.70
C GLU A 65 20.04 9.37 -6.81
N ALA A 66 19.56 10.16 -5.85
CA ALA A 66 19.82 11.58 -5.80
C ALA A 66 21.33 11.88 -5.63
N ALA A 67 22.02 11.13 -4.76
CA ALA A 67 23.45 11.24 -4.57
C ALA A 67 24.24 10.89 -5.85
N GLN A 68 23.83 9.85 -6.58
CA GLN A 68 24.41 9.49 -7.88
C GLN A 68 24.19 10.59 -8.94
N ASN A 69 23.09 11.33 -8.85
CA ASN A 69 22.79 12.46 -9.72
C ASN A 69 23.50 13.77 -9.26
N GLY A 70 24.38 13.70 -8.25
CA GLY A 70 25.12 14.85 -7.73
C GLY A 70 24.30 15.81 -6.87
N GLN A 71 23.13 15.39 -6.39
CA GLN A 71 22.25 16.15 -5.52
C GLN A 71 22.39 15.69 -4.06
N PRO A 72 22.27 16.59 -3.06
CA PRO A 72 22.15 16.17 -1.67
C PRO A 72 20.90 15.29 -1.47
N GLY A 73 21.09 14.01 -1.12
CA GLY A 73 20.02 13.01 -1.06
C GLY A 73 18.84 13.39 -0.15
N TRP A 74 19.10 14.14 0.91
CA TRP A 74 18.05 14.57 1.85
C TRP A 74 17.04 15.56 1.24
N ILE A 75 17.41 16.31 0.19
CA ILE A 75 16.50 17.28 -0.45
C ILE A 75 15.33 16.60 -1.12
N PRO A 76 15.52 15.68 -2.11
CA PRO A 76 14.40 14.97 -2.70
C PRO A 76 13.74 14.00 -1.70
N ALA A 77 14.50 13.44 -0.73
CA ALA A 77 13.91 12.59 0.29
C ALA A 77 12.90 13.34 1.16
N ALA A 78 13.27 14.45 1.75
CA ALA A 78 12.38 15.25 2.58
C ALA A 78 11.29 15.94 1.77
N GLY A 79 11.64 16.55 0.62
CA GLY A 79 10.67 17.26 -0.22
C GLY A 79 9.65 16.33 -0.86
N GLY A 80 10.10 15.18 -1.39
CA GLY A 80 9.20 14.16 -1.93
C GLY A 80 8.29 13.59 -0.85
N PHE A 81 8.83 13.25 0.32
CA PHE A 81 8.05 12.76 1.45
C PHE A 81 6.92 13.74 1.84
N ILE A 82 7.24 15.05 1.95
CA ILE A 82 6.23 16.08 2.24
C ILE A 82 5.18 16.15 1.12
N LEU A 83 5.60 16.03 -0.15
CA LEU A 83 4.64 16.00 -1.27
C LEU A 83 3.68 14.80 -1.18
N GLY A 84 4.19 13.63 -0.83
CA GLY A 84 3.36 12.44 -0.62
C GLY A 84 2.38 12.61 0.54
N LEU A 85 2.85 13.12 1.68
CA LEU A 85 2.03 13.48 2.82
C LEU A 85 0.91 14.46 2.43
N VAL A 86 1.26 15.56 1.74
CA VAL A 86 0.29 16.57 1.31
C VAL A 86 -0.72 15.98 0.31
N LEU A 87 -0.26 15.13 -0.60
CA LEU A 87 -1.14 14.43 -1.55
C LEU A 87 -2.20 13.62 -0.79
N MET A 88 -1.79 12.83 0.21
CA MET A 88 -2.72 12.02 1.00
C MET A 88 -3.67 12.89 1.82
N LEU A 89 -3.18 13.93 2.49
CA LEU A 89 -4.04 14.90 3.21
C LEU A 89 -5.10 15.54 2.30
N VAL A 90 -4.74 15.85 1.06
CA VAL A 90 -5.69 16.43 0.08
C VAL A 90 -6.69 15.39 -0.38
N LEU A 91 -6.26 14.17 -0.69
CA LEU A 91 -7.16 13.08 -1.09
C LEU A 91 -8.12 12.74 0.04
N ASP A 92 -7.63 12.63 1.26
CA ASP A 92 -8.39 12.36 2.46
C ASP A 92 -9.46 13.44 2.72
N GLY A 93 -9.07 14.71 2.63
CA GLY A 93 -10.00 15.83 2.77
C GLY A 93 -11.01 16.01 1.63
N LEU A 94 -10.73 15.50 0.42
CA LEU A 94 -11.62 15.63 -0.75
C LEU A 94 -12.52 14.41 -0.95
N MET A 95 -12.03 13.22 -0.66
CA MET A 95 -12.79 11.98 -0.90
C MET A 95 -13.68 11.66 0.30
N PRO A 96 -14.99 11.47 0.09
CA PRO A 96 -15.86 11.00 1.18
C PRO A 96 -15.51 9.55 1.50
N HIS A 97 -15.08 9.29 2.74
CA HIS A 97 -14.68 7.97 3.21
C HIS A 97 -15.02 7.76 4.68
N LEU A 98 -14.91 6.56 5.18
CA LEU A 98 -15.23 6.20 6.55
C LEU A 98 -14.28 5.11 7.05
N HIS A 99 -13.63 5.37 8.18
CA HIS A 99 -12.78 4.39 8.83
C HIS A 99 -13.59 3.30 9.54
N SER A 100 -12.99 2.14 9.68
CA SER A 100 -13.61 1.01 10.37
C SER A 100 -13.83 1.38 11.86
N GLY A 101 -15.08 1.29 12.33
CA GLY A 101 -15.45 1.68 13.70
C GLY A 101 -15.82 3.16 13.90
N ALA A 102 -15.57 4.05 12.94
CA ALA A 102 -15.98 5.46 13.04
C ALA A 102 -17.50 5.64 12.87
N GLU A 103 -18.07 6.61 13.56
CA GLU A 103 -19.49 6.98 13.44
C GLU A 103 -19.74 8.07 12.40
N GLN A 104 -18.74 8.92 12.14
CA GLN A 104 -18.83 10.05 11.21
C GLN A 104 -17.91 9.82 10.01
N ALA A 105 -18.42 10.13 8.82
CA ALA A 105 -17.64 10.12 7.59
C ALA A 105 -16.75 11.36 7.50
N GLU A 106 -15.57 11.19 6.95
CA GLU A 106 -14.60 12.24 6.66
C GLU A 106 -14.66 12.67 5.20
N GLY A 107 -13.98 13.77 4.84
CA GLY A 107 -13.99 14.34 3.50
C GLY A 107 -15.23 15.18 3.21
N LEU A 108 -15.53 15.36 1.92
CA LEU A 108 -16.68 16.15 1.48
C LEU A 108 -18.00 15.45 1.85
N PRO A 109 -19.04 16.23 2.26
CA PRO A 109 -20.36 15.67 2.56
C PRO A 109 -20.90 14.82 1.42
N SER A 110 -21.34 13.62 1.71
CA SER A 110 -21.79 12.65 0.71
C SER A 110 -23.03 11.90 1.18
N SER A 111 -23.87 11.50 0.23
CA SER A 111 -25.02 10.62 0.45
C SER A 111 -24.67 9.12 0.27
N PHE A 112 -23.41 8.77 0.16
CA PHE A 112 -22.98 7.40 0.00
C PHE A 112 -23.29 6.56 1.23
N ARG A 113 -23.58 5.27 0.99
CA ARG A 113 -23.81 4.32 2.08
C ARG A 113 -22.50 4.07 2.82
N ARG A 114 -22.59 3.80 4.12
CA ARG A 114 -21.46 3.44 5.00
C ARG A 114 -20.52 2.41 4.34
N THR A 115 -21.07 1.36 3.72
CA THR A 115 -20.29 0.32 3.03
C THR A 115 -19.48 0.86 1.84
N THR A 116 -20.00 1.84 1.11
CA THR A 116 -19.27 2.48 0.00
C THR A 116 -18.12 3.33 0.54
N LEU A 117 -18.34 4.07 1.63
CA LEU A 117 -17.32 4.91 2.25
C LEU A 117 -16.15 4.08 2.81
N LEU A 118 -16.45 2.92 3.43
CA LEU A 118 -15.43 1.97 3.89
C LEU A 118 -14.57 1.42 2.73
N VAL A 119 -15.18 1.08 1.60
CA VAL A 119 -14.42 0.62 0.42
C VAL A 119 -13.57 1.74 -0.15
N LEU A 120 -14.08 2.98 -0.18
CA LEU A 120 -13.32 4.13 -0.69
C LEU A 120 -12.09 4.43 0.17
N ALA A 121 -12.20 4.33 1.51
CA ALA A 121 -11.06 4.48 2.40
C ALA A 121 -9.91 3.58 1.96
N VAL A 122 -10.12 2.25 1.93
CA VAL A 122 -9.08 1.29 1.56
C VAL A 122 -8.62 1.46 0.11
N THR A 123 -9.52 1.83 -0.81
CA THR A 123 -9.13 2.10 -2.20
C THR A 123 -8.11 3.25 -2.30
N LEU A 124 -8.24 4.28 -1.46
CA LEU A 124 -7.26 5.38 -1.41
C LEU A 124 -5.88 4.91 -0.96
N HIS A 125 -5.83 3.97 -0.01
CA HIS A 125 -4.57 3.42 0.53
C HIS A 125 -3.81 2.61 -0.51
N ASN A 126 -4.51 1.88 -1.36
CA ASN A 126 -3.92 1.03 -2.38
C ASN A 126 -3.31 1.83 -3.55
N ILE A 127 -3.62 3.13 -3.68
CA ILE A 127 -2.99 4.00 -4.71
C ILE A 127 -1.48 4.15 -4.49
N PRO A 128 -0.99 4.57 -3.32
CA PRO A 128 0.44 4.65 -3.02
C PRO A 128 1.18 3.30 -3.20
N GLU A 129 0.54 2.19 -2.88
CA GLU A 129 1.13 0.85 -3.02
C GLU A 129 1.36 0.50 -4.49
N GLY A 130 0.35 0.67 -5.32
CA GLY A 130 0.48 0.47 -6.77
C GLY A 130 1.55 1.38 -7.37
N MET A 131 1.59 2.65 -6.94
CA MET A 131 2.62 3.61 -7.37
C MET A 131 4.02 3.15 -6.95
N ALA A 132 4.21 2.69 -5.71
CA ALA A 132 5.50 2.23 -5.18
C ALA A 132 6.04 1.06 -6.00
N VAL A 133 5.23 0.03 -6.26
CA VAL A 133 5.63 -1.12 -7.10
C VAL A 133 5.94 -0.68 -8.52
N GLY A 134 5.09 0.16 -9.12
CA GLY A 134 5.28 0.68 -10.47
C GLY A 134 6.59 1.47 -10.62
N LEU A 135 6.87 2.39 -9.69
CA LEU A 135 8.09 3.20 -9.70
C LEU A 135 9.35 2.35 -9.51
N SER A 136 9.31 1.34 -8.62
CA SER A 136 10.44 0.45 -8.39
C SER A 136 10.79 -0.35 -9.64
N PHE A 137 9.81 -0.89 -10.36
CA PHE A 137 10.04 -1.54 -11.66
C PHE A 137 10.45 -0.58 -12.77
N ALA A 138 9.93 0.65 -12.77
CA ALA A 138 10.37 1.69 -13.70
C ALA A 138 11.85 2.02 -13.51
N ARG A 139 12.29 2.18 -12.26
CA ARG A 139 13.68 2.39 -11.88
C ARG A 139 14.57 1.21 -12.31
N ALA A 140 14.16 -0.02 -12.04
CA ALA A 140 14.88 -1.21 -12.45
C ALA A 140 15.05 -1.29 -13.98
N ALA A 141 14.04 -0.89 -14.74
CA ALA A 141 14.11 -0.87 -16.20
C ALA A 141 14.97 0.26 -16.77
N GLN A 142 15.16 1.35 -16.06
CA GLN A 142 16.06 2.44 -16.47
C GLN A 142 17.55 2.06 -16.28
N HIS A 143 17.84 1.19 -15.32
CA HIS A 143 19.18 0.71 -14.99
C HIS A 143 19.38 -0.74 -15.50
N THR A 144 19.15 -0.96 -16.80
CA THR A 144 19.29 -2.28 -17.43
C THR A 144 20.71 -2.81 -17.23
N GLY A 145 20.82 -4.01 -16.64
CA GLY A 145 22.09 -4.64 -16.27
C GLY A 145 22.32 -4.72 -14.76
N ASN A 146 21.53 -4.03 -13.95
CA ASN A 146 21.56 -4.17 -12.51
C ASN A 146 20.45 -5.13 -12.05
N ALA A 147 20.80 -6.43 -11.93
CA ALA A 147 19.87 -7.47 -11.48
C ALA A 147 19.36 -7.23 -10.04
N GLY A 148 20.14 -6.55 -9.20
CA GLY A 148 19.75 -6.21 -7.84
C GLY A 148 18.53 -5.29 -7.79
N LEU A 149 18.45 -4.29 -8.68
CA LEU A 149 17.28 -3.40 -8.73
C LEU A 149 15.99 -4.13 -9.14
N PHE A 150 16.08 -5.12 -10.02
CA PHE A 150 14.94 -5.95 -10.37
C PHE A 150 14.53 -6.85 -9.19
N ALA A 151 15.51 -7.44 -8.50
CA ALA A 151 15.26 -8.26 -7.32
C ALA A 151 14.63 -7.43 -6.19
N ALA A 152 15.12 -6.22 -5.94
CA ALA A 152 14.53 -5.28 -4.96
C ALA A 152 13.09 -4.91 -5.31
N ALA A 153 12.79 -4.60 -6.58
CA ALA A 153 11.42 -4.33 -7.03
C ALA A 153 10.51 -5.56 -6.86
N GLY A 154 11.04 -6.76 -7.09
CA GLY A 154 10.36 -8.03 -6.84
C GLY A 154 10.10 -8.26 -5.35
N ALA A 155 11.08 -7.99 -4.49
CA ALA A 155 10.94 -8.09 -3.03
C ALA A 155 9.85 -7.15 -2.50
N LEU A 156 9.81 -5.90 -2.98
CA LEU A 156 8.76 -4.95 -2.68
C LEU A 156 7.38 -5.48 -3.11
N ALA A 157 7.24 -5.96 -4.34
CA ALA A 157 5.97 -6.50 -4.84
C ALA A 157 5.51 -7.72 -4.04
N ILE A 158 6.42 -8.60 -3.64
CA ILE A 158 6.12 -9.76 -2.77
C ILE A 158 5.68 -9.28 -1.39
N GLY A 159 6.40 -8.35 -0.77
CA GLY A 159 6.07 -7.81 0.55
C GLY A 159 4.69 -7.15 0.58
N ILE A 160 4.42 -6.25 -0.38
CA ILE A 160 3.10 -5.63 -0.54
C ILE A 160 2.03 -6.69 -0.82
N GLY A 161 2.29 -7.68 -1.68
CA GLY A 161 1.34 -8.77 -1.93
C GLY A 161 1.03 -9.57 -0.66
N ILE A 162 2.00 -9.88 0.18
CA ILE A 162 1.79 -10.60 1.44
C ILE A 162 0.88 -9.79 2.39
N GLN A 163 1.06 -8.47 2.49
CA GLN A 163 0.21 -7.62 3.33
C GLN A 163 -1.19 -7.41 2.75
N ASN A 164 -1.34 -7.39 1.43
CA ASN A 164 -2.61 -7.21 0.76
C ASN A 164 -3.58 -8.37 1.01
N PHE A 165 -3.07 -9.57 1.30
CA PHE A 165 -3.94 -10.69 1.68
C PHE A 165 -4.74 -10.39 2.97
N PRO A 166 -4.12 -10.04 4.13
CA PRO A 166 -4.87 -9.60 5.31
C PRO A 166 -5.73 -8.37 5.05
N GLU A 167 -5.29 -7.43 4.24
CA GLU A 167 -6.04 -6.21 3.93
C GLU A 167 -7.33 -6.50 3.15
N GLY A 168 -7.30 -7.32 2.11
CA GLY A 168 -8.49 -7.74 1.39
C GLY A 168 -9.51 -8.45 2.29
N ALA A 169 -9.04 -9.25 3.25
CA ALA A 169 -9.89 -9.86 4.28
C ALA A 169 -10.48 -8.80 5.23
N ALA A 170 -9.67 -7.81 5.64
CA ALA A 170 -10.09 -6.72 6.52
C ALA A 170 -11.17 -5.81 5.89
N VAL A 171 -11.25 -5.74 4.56
CA VAL A 171 -12.34 -5.06 3.85
C VAL A 171 -13.57 -5.97 3.71
N ALA A 172 -13.40 -7.18 3.20
CA ALA A 172 -14.54 -8.03 2.84
C ALA A 172 -15.32 -8.54 4.05
N LEU A 173 -14.65 -8.81 5.18
CA LEU A 173 -15.30 -9.34 6.38
C LEU A 173 -16.22 -8.31 7.07
N PRO A 174 -15.81 -7.06 7.33
CA PRO A 174 -16.71 -6.04 7.87
C PRO A 174 -17.90 -5.75 6.93
N LEU A 175 -17.70 -5.69 5.62
CA LEU A 175 -18.80 -5.51 4.68
C LEU A 175 -19.87 -6.62 4.80
N HIS A 176 -19.44 -7.86 5.04
CA HIS A 176 -20.36 -8.96 5.30
C HIS A 176 -21.05 -8.83 6.68
N GLN A 177 -20.36 -8.33 7.68
CA GLN A 177 -20.93 -8.05 9.01
C GLN A 177 -22.01 -6.97 8.94
N GLU A 178 -21.80 -5.93 8.14
CA GLU A 178 -22.76 -4.84 7.84
C GLU A 178 -24.00 -5.33 7.03
N GLY A 179 -24.05 -6.60 6.66
CA GLY A 179 -25.23 -7.21 6.04
C GLY A 179 -25.15 -7.46 4.54
N LEU A 180 -24.01 -7.17 3.88
CA LEU A 180 -23.83 -7.54 2.48
C LEU A 180 -23.75 -9.06 2.31
N SER A 181 -24.18 -9.58 1.16
CA SER A 181 -23.97 -10.98 0.80
C SER A 181 -22.47 -11.26 0.64
N ARG A 182 -22.05 -12.51 0.90
CA ARG A 182 -20.65 -12.93 0.72
C ARG A 182 -20.08 -12.55 -0.64
N THR A 183 -20.85 -12.76 -1.71
CA THR A 183 -20.43 -12.42 -3.08
C THR A 183 -20.22 -10.92 -3.26
N ARG A 184 -21.10 -10.07 -2.74
CA ARG A 184 -20.93 -8.61 -2.84
C ARG A 184 -19.75 -8.13 -2.01
N SER A 185 -19.59 -8.67 -0.80
CA SER A 185 -18.44 -8.34 0.06
C SER A 185 -17.12 -8.76 -0.61
N PHE A 186 -17.06 -9.92 -1.23
CA PHE A 186 -15.92 -10.38 -2.03
C PHE A 186 -15.62 -9.43 -3.18
N ILE A 187 -16.64 -9.08 -3.98
CA ILE A 187 -16.45 -8.19 -5.16
C ILE A 187 -15.93 -6.82 -4.70
N TYR A 188 -16.53 -6.21 -3.68
CA TYR A 188 -16.11 -4.89 -3.22
C TYR A 188 -14.73 -4.92 -2.56
N GLY A 189 -14.42 -5.95 -1.75
CA GLY A 189 -13.10 -6.14 -1.18
C GLY A 189 -12.04 -6.40 -2.25
N SER A 190 -12.35 -7.12 -3.34
CA SER A 190 -11.42 -7.29 -4.45
C SER A 190 -11.23 -5.99 -5.24
N LEU A 191 -12.31 -5.24 -5.48
CA LEU A 191 -12.24 -4.00 -6.27
C LEU A 191 -11.48 -2.88 -5.56
N SER A 192 -11.34 -2.90 -4.23
CA SER A 192 -10.51 -1.92 -3.53
C SER A 192 -9.04 -1.96 -3.98
N GLY A 193 -8.52 -3.14 -4.34
CA GLY A 193 -7.16 -3.31 -4.84
C GLY A 193 -6.97 -3.04 -6.34
N ILE A 194 -8.05 -2.83 -7.12
CA ILE A 194 -7.92 -2.64 -8.59
C ILE A 194 -7.12 -1.39 -8.97
N VAL A 195 -7.05 -0.42 -8.09
CA VAL A 195 -6.29 0.81 -8.30
C VAL A 195 -4.78 0.56 -8.33
N GLU A 196 -4.28 -0.50 -7.71
CA GLU A 196 -2.86 -0.84 -7.70
C GLU A 196 -2.31 -1.08 -9.12
N PRO A 197 -2.86 -2.01 -9.95
CA PRO A 197 -2.39 -2.15 -11.32
C PRO A 197 -2.64 -0.90 -12.18
N ILE A 198 -3.72 -0.15 -11.92
CA ILE A 198 -4.01 1.08 -12.65
C ILE A 198 -2.92 2.11 -12.39
N PHE A 199 -2.67 2.45 -11.13
CA PHE A 199 -1.68 3.46 -10.76
C PHE A 199 -0.24 2.99 -10.97
N GLY A 200 0.05 1.69 -10.78
CA GLY A 200 1.35 1.11 -11.08
C GLY A 200 1.71 1.23 -12.57
N VAL A 201 0.78 0.98 -13.47
CA VAL A 201 0.99 1.18 -14.91
C VAL A 201 1.07 2.67 -15.26
N LEU A 202 0.20 3.50 -14.70
CA LEU A 202 0.20 4.95 -14.94
C LEU A 202 1.53 5.61 -14.57
N VAL A 203 2.10 5.29 -13.41
CA VAL A 203 3.40 5.88 -13.02
C VAL A 203 4.54 5.43 -13.92
N VAL A 204 4.52 4.19 -14.46
CA VAL A 204 5.51 3.73 -15.42
C VAL A 204 5.39 4.51 -16.73
N LEU A 205 4.18 4.77 -17.21
CA LEU A 205 3.97 5.58 -18.42
C LEU A 205 4.52 7.00 -18.26
N CYS A 206 4.37 7.58 -17.07
CA CYS A 206 4.89 8.90 -16.74
C CYS A 206 6.39 8.90 -16.41
N ALA A 207 6.92 7.80 -15.85
CA ALA A 207 8.29 7.70 -15.34
C ALA A 207 9.36 7.99 -16.39
N SER A 208 9.13 7.66 -17.66
CA SER A 208 10.07 7.95 -18.75
C SER A 208 10.26 9.46 -19.00
N ALA A 209 9.21 10.25 -18.79
CA ALA A 209 9.27 11.71 -18.87
C ALA A 209 9.76 12.36 -17.57
N LEU A 210 9.67 11.63 -16.46
CA LEU A 210 9.95 12.11 -15.11
C LEU A 210 11.23 11.49 -14.51
N THR A 211 12.09 10.89 -15.32
CA THR A 211 13.36 10.27 -14.87
C THR A 211 14.18 11.19 -13.93
N PRO A 212 14.35 12.49 -14.21
CA PRO A 212 15.10 13.39 -13.30
C PRO A 212 14.42 13.58 -11.93
N PHE A 213 13.14 13.28 -11.83
CA PHE A 213 12.34 13.42 -10.62
C PHE A 213 12.12 12.09 -9.89
N MET A 214 12.75 10.99 -10.33
CA MET A 214 12.57 9.67 -9.73
C MET A 214 12.81 9.65 -8.22
N PRO A 215 13.88 10.29 -7.66
CA PRO A 215 14.07 10.38 -6.22
C PRO A 215 12.88 11.05 -5.48
N TRP A 216 12.30 12.09 -6.08
CA TRP A 216 11.12 12.77 -5.53
C TRP A 216 9.88 11.89 -5.55
N LEU A 217 9.68 11.14 -6.64
CA LEU A 217 8.52 10.26 -6.80
C LEU A 217 8.56 9.06 -5.85
N LEU A 218 9.74 8.42 -5.69
CA LEU A 218 9.94 7.34 -4.73
C LEU A 218 9.70 7.83 -3.29
N SER A 219 10.24 8.99 -2.94
CA SER A 219 10.05 9.58 -1.62
C SER A 219 8.60 10.02 -1.39
N ALA A 220 7.89 10.48 -2.43
CA ALA A 220 6.48 10.81 -2.33
C ALA A 220 5.61 9.57 -2.09
N ALA A 221 5.90 8.46 -2.78
CA ALA A 221 5.23 7.19 -2.51
C ALA A 221 5.47 6.73 -1.06
N ALA A 222 6.72 6.84 -0.55
CA ALA A 222 7.03 6.52 0.84
C ALA A 222 6.26 7.40 1.84
N GLY A 223 6.20 8.72 1.60
CA GLY A 223 5.45 9.65 2.44
C GLY A 223 3.95 9.36 2.46
N ALA A 224 3.39 9.04 1.30
CA ALA A 224 1.98 8.64 1.18
C ALA A 224 1.70 7.33 1.93
N MET A 225 2.55 6.30 1.77
CA MET A 225 2.40 5.03 2.48
C MET A 225 2.51 5.18 4.00
N LEU A 226 3.47 5.97 4.49
CA LEU A 226 3.62 6.21 5.93
C LEU A 226 2.46 7.02 6.51
N TYR A 227 1.86 7.94 5.76
CA TYR A 227 0.63 8.62 6.15
C TYR A 227 -0.48 7.60 6.45
N VAL A 228 -0.77 6.71 5.51
CA VAL A 228 -1.77 5.65 5.65
C VAL A 228 -1.51 4.77 6.88
N VAL A 229 -0.26 4.38 7.08
CA VAL A 229 0.12 3.55 8.25
C VAL A 229 -0.19 4.24 9.56
N VAL A 230 0.14 5.52 9.68
CA VAL A 230 0.01 6.28 10.94
C VAL A 230 -1.44 6.69 11.17
N GLU A 231 -2.14 7.12 10.13
CA GLU A 231 -3.51 7.64 10.24
C GLU A 231 -4.53 6.53 10.42
N GLU A 232 -4.31 5.37 9.80
CA GLU A 232 -5.35 4.36 9.70
C GLU A 232 -4.94 2.99 10.23
N LEU A 233 -3.89 2.38 9.68
CA LEU A 233 -3.60 0.98 9.97
C LEU A 233 -3.17 0.75 11.42
N ILE A 234 -2.32 1.62 11.97
CA ILE A 234 -1.89 1.51 13.38
C ILE A 234 -3.06 1.75 14.34
N PRO A 235 -3.86 2.82 14.21
CA PRO A 235 -5.04 3.01 15.05
C PRO A 235 -6.01 1.82 14.99
N GLU A 236 -6.31 1.30 13.80
CA GLU A 236 -7.21 0.14 13.65
C GLU A 236 -6.61 -1.16 14.23
N ALA A 237 -5.29 -1.35 14.15
CA ALA A 237 -4.61 -2.49 14.77
C ALA A 237 -4.62 -2.42 16.32
N HIS A 238 -4.85 -1.25 16.90
CA HIS A 238 -4.79 -0.99 18.34
C HIS A 238 -6.17 -0.72 18.97
N LEU A 239 -7.28 -1.04 18.32
CA LEU A 239 -8.62 -0.95 18.89
C LEU A 239 -8.75 -1.89 20.11
N GLY A 240 -8.76 -1.30 21.33
CA GLY A 240 -8.90 -2.00 22.60
C GLY A 240 -7.83 -1.62 23.65
N GLU A 241 -8.11 -1.86 24.93
CA GLU A 241 -7.31 -1.33 26.08
C GLU A 241 -5.88 -1.88 26.18
N HIS A 242 -5.51 -3.01 25.55
CA HIS A 242 -4.14 -3.57 25.53
C HIS A 242 -3.92 -4.41 24.27
N SER A 243 -3.48 -3.79 23.19
CA SER A 243 -3.28 -4.48 21.91
C SER A 243 -1.83 -4.99 21.72
N HIS A 244 -1.37 -5.91 22.56
CA HIS A 244 -0.14 -6.66 22.29
C HIS A 244 -0.18 -7.38 20.93
N PRO A 245 -1.30 -8.00 20.49
CA PRO A 245 -1.38 -8.66 19.20
C PRO A 245 -1.13 -7.73 18.00
N GLY A 246 -1.68 -6.52 18.01
CA GLY A 246 -1.42 -5.52 16.98
C GLY A 246 0.06 -5.11 16.93
N THR A 247 0.64 -4.82 18.10
CA THR A 247 2.08 -4.49 18.22
C THR A 247 2.97 -5.63 17.71
N LEU A 248 2.68 -6.88 18.10
CA LEU A 248 3.45 -8.04 17.61
C LEU A 248 3.26 -8.23 16.10
N GLY A 249 2.07 -7.96 15.57
CA GLY A 249 1.82 -7.92 14.15
C GLY A 249 2.74 -6.92 13.44
N VAL A 250 2.79 -5.65 13.90
CA VAL A 250 3.68 -4.61 13.35
C VAL A 250 5.13 -5.07 13.35
N MET A 251 5.62 -5.59 14.48
CA MET A 251 7.01 -6.05 14.60
C MET A 251 7.31 -7.23 13.66
N ALA A 252 6.37 -8.17 13.53
CA ALA A 252 6.53 -9.31 12.63
C ALA A 252 6.53 -8.88 11.15
N GLY A 253 5.60 -8.02 10.74
CA GLY A 253 5.53 -7.49 9.38
C GLY A 253 6.78 -6.69 9.01
N PHE A 254 7.23 -5.82 9.90
CA PHE A 254 8.47 -5.07 9.75
C PHE A 254 9.68 -6.00 9.55
N LEU A 255 9.82 -7.01 10.40
CA LEU A 255 10.92 -7.98 10.33
C LEU A 255 10.89 -8.76 9.01
N VAL A 256 9.72 -9.25 8.59
CA VAL A 256 9.58 -10.00 7.33
C VAL A 256 10.00 -9.14 6.14
N MET A 257 9.50 -7.92 6.05
CA MET A 257 9.82 -7.04 4.92
C MET A 257 11.29 -6.59 4.94
N MET A 258 11.82 -6.24 6.11
CA MET A 258 13.24 -5.92 6.27
C MET A 258 14.13 -7.06 5.77
N VAL A 259 13.78 -8.32 6.09
CA VAL A 259 14.53 -9.49 5.61
C VAL A 259 14.40 -9.65 4.09
N LEU A 260 13.20 -9.48 3.54
CA LEU A 260 12.99 -9.54 2.08
C LEU A 260 13.85 -8.51 1.36
N ASP A 261 13.82 -7.25 1.81
CA ASP A 261 14.59 -6.16 1.18
C ASP A 261 16.11 -6.37 1.32
N THR A 262 16.58 -6.79 2.49
CA THR A 262 18.03 -6.93 2.72
C THR A 262 18.63 -8.23 2.19
N ALA A 263 17.82 -9.29 2.00
CA ALA A 263 18.28 -10.57 1.49
C ALA A 263 18.12 -10.72 -0.04
N LEU A 264 17.16 -10.02 -0.63
CA LEU A 264 16.86 -10.10 -2.06
C LEU A 264 17.24 -8.81 -2.84
N GLY A 265 17.27 -7.66 -2.16
CA GLY A 265 17.69 -6.35 -2.70
C GLY A 265 19.13 -6.08 -2.37
#